data_948c04346edc5df05d14314a1ac46880
#
_entry.id   948c04346edc5df05d14314a1ac46880
#
_cell.length_a   1.000
_cell.length_b   1.000
_cell.length_c   1.000
_cell.angle_alpha   90.00
_cell.angle_beta   90.00
_cell.angle_gamma   90.00
#
_symmetry.space_group_name_H-M   'P 1'
#
loop_
_entity.id
_entity.type
_entity.pdbx_description
1 polymer ?
#
loop_
_entity_poly.entity_id
_entity_poly.type
_entity_poly.pdbx_seq_one_letter_code
_entity_poly.pdbx_strand_id
1 'polypeptide(L)'
;MPVYKAPLRDTRFLLNEVFDFPEHYRNLVNGAEATPDMVDAILGECAKLCEEVIAPLYHSGDEEGCHLENGEVRTPKGYKEAYEAYVAGGWQGLSHPVEYGGQGLPMSLGALKQEMMGTANWPFSMYPGLSLGAMNTLMQHGTEEQKQTYLAPLTEGRWGGTMCLTEPQCGTDLGQVKTRAEANPDGSYAISGTKIFISSGEHDLTENIVHIVLARLPDAPKGTRGISLFIVPKFLPGEGGALGPRNGVSCGALEKKMGIKASATCVMNFDGATGFLIGPPNKGLECMFTFMNSARIGTAIQGVATAELAYQGALAYARERRSMRALSGTKEPDQVADSLMHHGDVRRMLLTQKAIAEGGRALVYLATQYADRMIQGILSNDDAEYERWDDKLGFLTPILKGCLTELGLESANLGMQVFGGHSYIREHGMEQIVRDARIATLYEGTTGIQALDLLGRKVLLMTQGKAVRDFTRGVARFAVDLLKNEPRMRGRALVLLKLCAQWNLLTLRIALSARKQRDLVSTASHDYLMFSGYATLAYSWALQEAAARRRLRQGGSESADFYKAKIATSEFYFARLLPRAKGHAAAMAKPTGSIMDLKSEHFAFD
;
A
#
# COMPACT_ATOMS: atom_id res chain seq x y z
N MET A 1 -13.26 8.45 -20.12
CA MET A 1 -12.38 8.32 -18.93
C MET A 1 -13.04 7.39 -17.92
N PRO A 2 -12.28 6.65 -17.13
CA PRO A 2 -12.82 5.90 -16.00
C PRO A 2 -13.57 6.84 -15.04
N VAL A 3 -14.78 6.45 -14.66
CA VAL A 3 -15.56 7.15 -13.63
C VAL A 3 -15.49 6.29 -12.38
N TYR A 4 -14.87 6.80 -11.35
CA TYR A 4 -14.72 6.08 -10.09
C TYR A 4 -16.06 5.98 -9.35
N LYS A 5 -16.33 4.78 -8.84
CA LYS A 5 -17.41 4.48 -7.90
C LYS A 5 -16.86 3.65 -6.75
N ALA A 6 -17.10 4.09 -5.53
CA ALA A 6 -16.64 3.37 -4.34
C ALA A 6 -17.29 1.98 -4.28
N PRO A 7 -16.50 0.90 -4.11
CA PRO A 7 -17.01 -0.48 -4.14
C PRO A 7 -17.65 -0.86 -2.79
N LEU A 8 -18.61 -0.06 -2.30
CA LEU A 8 -19.21 -0.19 -0.97
C LEU A 8 -19.83 -1.56 -0.71
N ARG A 9 -20.44 -2.17 -1.74
CA ARG A 9 -21.02 -3.53 -1.61
C ARG A 9 -19.97 -4.57 -1.29
N ASP A 10 -18.83 -4.51 -1.99
CA ASP A 10 -17.72 -5.42 -1.77
C ASP A 10 -17.06 -5.17 -0.40
N THR A 11 -16.87 -3.90 -0.05
CA THR A 11 -16.36 -3.48 1.26
C THR A 11 -17.23 -4.00 2.39
N ARG A 12 -18.56 -3.77 2.34
CA ARG A 12 -19.50 -4.28 3.35
C ARG A 12 -19.50 -5.80 3.46
N PHE A 13 -19.45 -6.50 2.32
CA PHE A 13 -19.35 -7.96 2.30
C PHE A 13 -18.09 -8.44 3.04
N LEU A 14 -16.94 -7.82 2.77
CA LEU A 14 -15.69 -8.19 3.44
C LEU A 14 -15.74 -7.88 4.94
N LEU A 15 -16.22 -6.70 5.31
CA LEU A 15 -16.29 -6.28 6.71
C LEU A 15 -17.25 -7.17 7.53
N ASN A 16 -18.47 -7.37 7.04
CA ASN A 16 -19.53 -7.95 7.83
C ASN A 16 -19.70 -9.47 7.67
N GLU A 17 -19.29 -10.03 6.52
CA GLU A 17 -19.61 -11.41 6.20
C GLU A 17 -18.38 -12.31 6.05
N VAL A 18 -17.22 -11.73 5.74
CA VAL A 18 -15.95 -12.48 5.60
C VAL A 18 -15.11 -12.39 6.87
N PHE A 19 -14.86 -11.19 7.39
CA PHE A 19 -13.90 -10.94 8.47
C PHE A 19 -14.52 -10.58 9.81
N ASP A 20 -15.84 -10.38 9.87
CA ASP A 20 -16.58 -10.03 11.10
C ASP A 20 -15.95 -8.84 11.86
N PHE A 21 -15.78 -7.70 11.15
CA PHE A 21 -15.27 -6.49 11.77
C PHE A 21 -16.15 -5.97 12.91
N PRO A 22 -17.49 -6.11 12.91
CA PRO A 22 -18.29 -5.76 14.08
C PRO A 22 -17.85 -6.47 15.37
N GLU A 23 -17.55 -7.78 15.30
CA GLU A 23 -17.00 -8.52 16.45
C GLU A 23 -15.56 -8.10 16.74
N HIS A 24 -14.73 -7.88 15.69
CA HIS A 24 -13.37 -7.42 15.85
C HIS A 24 -13.32 -6.09 16.61
N TYR A 25 -14.13 -5.09 16.22
CA TYR A 25 -14.17 -3.78 16.89
C TYR A 25 -14.64 -3.84 18.33
N ARG A 26 -15.67 -4.65 18.65
CA ARG A 26 -16.11 -4.85 20.03
C ARG A 26 -15.01 -5.35 20.98
N ASN A 27 -13.99 -6.02 20.42
CA ASN A 27 -12.85 -6.55 21.15
C ASN A 27 -11.63 -5.63 21.16
N LEU A 28 -11.73 -4.38 20.69
CA LEU A 28 -10.67 -3.38 20.74
C LEU A 28 -10.98 -2.33 21.82
N VAL A 29 -9.94 -1.85 22.49
CA VAL A 29 -10.05 -0.75 23.48
C VAL A 29 -10.62 0.52 22.83
N ASN A 30 -10.20 0.82 21.60
CA ASN A 30 -10.67 1.98 20.85
C ASN A 30 -11.77 1.65 19.83
N GLY A 31 -12.46 0.53 19.98
CA GLY A 31 -13.48 0.08 19.04
C GLY A 31 -14.92 0.40 19.42
N ALA A 32 -15.16 0.96 20.60
CA ALA A 32 -16.51 1.18 21.13
C ALA A 32 -17.39 2.04 20.21
N GLU A 33 -16.83 3.09 19.62
CA GLU A 33 -17.53 4.00 18.71
C GLU A 33 -17.63 3.44 17.27
N ALA A 34 -16.86 2.41 16.91
CA ALA A 34 -16.90 1.78 15.59
C ALA A 34 -18.08 0.81 15.45
N THR A 35 -19.28 1.28 15.76
CA THR A 35 -20.51 0.50 15.57
C THR A 35 -20.79 0.28 14.08
N PRO A 36 -21.57 -0.77 13.70
CA PRO A 36 -21.90 -1.01 12.30
C PRO A 36 -22.50 0.20 11.58
N ASP A 37 -23.41 0.93 12.26
CA ASP A 37 -24.05 2.12 11.70
C ASP A 37 -23.06 3.28 11.51
N MET A 38 -22.15 3.49 12.47
CA MET A 38 -21.11 4.50 12.39
C MET A 38 -20.12 4.16 11.26
N VAL A 39 -19.69 2.92 11.16
CA VAL A 39 -18.80 2.46 10.08
C VAL A 39 -19.45 2.66 8.72
N ASP A 40 -20.73 2.32 8.59
CA ASP A 40 -21.47 2.50 7.32
C ASP A 40 -21.62 3.97 6.94
N ALA A 41 -21.89 4.85 7.91
CA ALA A 41 -21.94 6.29 7.70
C ALA A 41 -20.58 6.86 7.26
N ILE A 42 -19.49 6.47 7.93
CA ILE A 42 -18.12 6.86 7.55
C ILE A 42 -17.81 6.42 6.11
N LEU A 43 -18.12 5.18 5.75
CA LEU A 43 -17.88 4.67 4.39
C LEU A 43 -18.72 5.43 3.35
N GLY A 44 -19.96 5.76 3.67
CA GLY A 44 -20.85 6.52 2.79
C GLY A 44 -20.36 7.95 2.53
N GLU A 45 -19.95 8.67 3.58
CA GLU A 45 -19.43 10.04 3.44
C GLU A 45 -18.05 10.05 2.79
N CYS A 46 -17.18 9.07 3.09
CA CYS A 46 -15.92 8.89 2.39
C CYS A 46 -16.12 8.66 0.88
N ALA A 47 -17.10 7.82 0.52
CA ALA A 47 -17.43 7.57 -0.88
C ALA A 47 -17.86 8.85 -1.61
N LYS A 48 -18.72 9.70 -0.99
CA LYS A 48 -19.12 10.98 -1.57
C LYS A 48 -17.94 11.92 -1.78
N LEU A 49 -17.09 12.10 -0.77
CA LEU A 49 -15.88 12.90 -0.90
C LEU A 49 -15.01 12.41 -2.06
N CYS A 50 -14.80 11.10 -2.14
CA CYS A 50 -13.97 10.50 -3.18
C CYS A 50 -14.58 10.65 -4.58
N GLU A 51 -15.88 10.39 -4.74
CA GLU A 51 -16.57 10.41 -6.04
C GLU A 51 -16.83 11.83 -6.55
N GLU A 52 -17.22 12.77 -5.66
CA GLU A 52 -17.71 14.09 -6.04
C GLU A 52 -16.62 15.17 -6.00
N VAL A 53 -15.61 15.01 -5.13
CA VAL A 53 -14.57 16.05 -4.92
C VAL A 53 -13.21 15.58 -5.44
N ILE A 54 -12.76 14.37 -5.09
CA ILE A 54 -11.38 13.94 -5.35
C ILE A 54 -11.21 13.34 -6.75
N ALA A 55 -12.11 12.45 -7.18
CA ALA A 55 -12.00 11.76 -8.47
C ALA A 55 -12.05 12.71 -9.68
N PRO A 56 -12.87 13.79 -9.70
CA PRO A 56 -12.87 14.74 -10.81
C PRO A 56 -11.52 15.41 -11.09
N LEU A 57 -10.65 15.49 -10.07
CA LEU A 57 -9.32 16.10 -10.17
C LEU A 57 -8.23 15.16 -10.68
N TYR A 58 -8.54 13.88 -10.92
CA TYR A 58 -7.52 12.89 -11.26
C TYR A 58 -6.84 13.19 -12.60
N HIS A 59 -7.63 13.44 -13.63
CA HIS A 59 -7.12 13.69 -14.98
C HIS A 59 -6.59 15.13 -15.13
N SER A 60 -7.36 16.14 -14.71
CA SER A 60 -6.93 17.54 -14.79
C SER A 60 -5.64 17.80 -14.01
N GLY A 61 -5.49 17.13 -12.85
CA GLY A 61 -4.26 17.20 -12.06
C GLY A 61 -3.04 16.59 -12.76
N ASP A 62 -3.19 15.49 -13.53
CA ASP A 62 -2.09 14.91 -14.31
C ASP A 62 -1.71 15.81 -15.50
N GLU A 63 -2.69 16.46 -16.14
CA GLU A 63 -2.43 17.36 -17.26
C GLU A 63 -1.68 18.61 -16.82
N GLU A 64 -2.12 19.24 -15.73
CA GLU A 64 -1.51 20.44 -15.20
C GLU A 64 -0.19 20.15 -14.48
N GLY A 65 -0.17 19.16 -13.59
CA GLY A 65 0.99 18.84 -12.74
C GLY A 65 1.26 19.92 -11.68
N CYS A 66 2.32 19.70 -10.87
CA CYS A 66 2.80 20.67 -9.90
C CYS A 66 3.82 21.60 -10.54
N HIS A 67 3.87 22.87 -10.09
CA HIS A 67 4.78 23.90 -10.59
C HIS A 67 5.60 24.52 -9.44
N LEU A 68 6.89 24.73 -9.67
CA LEU A 68 7.77 25.44 -8.75
C LEU A 68 7.86 26.91 -9.18
N GLU A 69 7.35 27.81 -8.35
CA GLU A 69 7.31 29.25 -8.60
C GLU A 69 7.85 30.02 -7.39
N ASN A 70 8.89 30.81 -7.58
CA ASN A 70 9.51 31.63 -6.52
C ASN A 70 9.89 30.84 -5.24
N GLY A 71 10.31 29.58 -5.40
CA GLY A 71 10.70 28.70 -4.29
C GLY A 71 9.54 27.99 -3.59
N GLU A 72 8.31 28.22 -4.02
CA GLU A 72 7.11 27.51 -3.53
C GLU A 72 6.52 26.61 -4.62
N VAL A 73 5.96 25.49 -4.21
CA VAL A 73 5.28 24.57 -5.13
C VAL A 73 3.79 24.84 -5.11
N ARG A 74 3.25 25.06 -6.31
CA ARG A 74 1.81 25.16 -6.55
C ARG A 74 1.28 23.81 -7.00
N THR A 75 0.26 23.31 -6.31
CA THR A 75 -0.49 22.12 -6.70
C THR A 75 -1.47 22.43 -7.81
N PRO A 76 -1.97 21.42 -8.56
CA PRO A 76 -2.97 21.67 -9.60
C PRO A 76 -4.23 22.32 -9.07
N LYS A 77 -4.91 23.06 -9.95
CA LYS A 77 -6.17 23.73 -9.65
C LYS A 77 -7.21 22.75 -9.07
N GLY A 78 -7.88 23.15 -8.00
CA GLY A 78 -8.88 22.36 -7.30
C GLY A 78 -8.31 21.48 -6.18
N TYR A 79 -6.98 21.25 -6.14
CA TYR A 79 -6.37 20.41 -5.10
C TYR A 79 -6.46 21.06 -3.72
N LYS A 80 -6.30 22.38 -3.64
CA LYS A 80 -6.39 23.09 -2.37
C LYS A 80 -7.79 23.02 -1.78
N GLU A 81 -8.80 23.29 -2.58
CA GLU A 81 -10.21 23.22 -2.18
C GLU A 81 -10.61 21.79 -1.79
N ALA A 82 -10.11 20.78 -2.52
CA ALA A 82 -10.35 19.37 -2.18
C ALA A 82 -9.66 18.99 -0.86
N TYR A 83 -8.45 19.53 -0.60
CA TYR A 83 -7.75 19.30 0.65
C TYR A 83 -8.46 20.01 1.83
N GLU A 84 -8.95 21.21 1.64
CA GLU A 84 -9.77 21.93 2.63
C GLU A 84 -11.05 21.15 2.96
N ALA A 85 -11.74 20.58 1.96
CA ALA A 85 -12.90 19.71 2.19
C ALA A 85 -12.54 18.42 2.95
N TYR A 86 -11.37 17.84 2.66
CA TYR A 86 -10.85 16.68 3.37
C TYR A 86 -10.56 17.00 4.86
N VAL A 87 -9.94 18.15 5.13
CA VAL A 87 -9.64 18.63 6.49
C VAL A 87 -10.91 18.96 7.25
N ALA A 88 -11.85 19.70 6.63
CA ALA A 88 -13.13 20.05 7.22
C ALA A 88 -13.96 18.84 7.63
N GLY A 89 -13.83 17.72 6.91
CA GLY A 89 -14.46 16.43 7.25
C GLY A 89 -13.77 15.65 8.37
N GLY A 90 -12.65 16.14 8.92
CA GLY A 90 -11.89 15.47 9.99
C GLY A 90 -11.19 14.17 9.54
N TRP A 91 -11.01 13.98 8.23
CA TRP A 91 -10.52 12.72 7.66
C TRP A 91 -9.07 12.42 8.00
N GLN A 92 -8.24 13.43 8.28
CA GLN A 92 -6.83 13.23 8.63
C GLN A 92 -6.70 12.53 9.99
N GLY A 93 -7.48 12.95 10.97
CA GLY A 93 -7.44 12.47 12.35
C GLY A 93 -8.29 11.22 12.63
N LEU A 94 -8.92 10.59 11.62
CA LEU A 94 -9.90 9.51 11.79
C LEU A 94 -9.44 8.41 12.77
N SER A 95 -8.19 7.96 12.67
CA SER A 95 -7.62 6.87 13.47
C SER A 95 -6.54 7.34 14.44
N HIS A 96 -6.43 8.64 14.69
CA HIS A 96 -5.49 9.21 15.66
C HIS A 96 -6.15 9.51 16.99
N PRO A 97 -5.36 9.52 18.10
CA PRO A 97 -5.90 9.73 19.44
C PRO A 97 -6.66 11.04 19.60
N VAL A 98 -7.72 10.99 20.38
CA VAL A 98 -8.56 12.17 20.72
C VAL A 98 -7.76 13.25 21.43
N GLU A 99 -6.77 12.87 22.22
CA GLU A 99 -5.81 13.75 22.91
C GLU A 99 -5.13 14.75 21.98
N TYR A 100 -4.92 14.40 20.71
CA TYR A 100 -4.30 15.27 19.69
C TYR A 100 -5.31 15.75 18.63
N GLY A 101 -6.60 15.75 18.95
CA GLY A 101 -7.63 16.23 18.04
C GLY A 101 -8.13 15.20 17.01
N GLY A 102 -7.76 13.93 17.17
CA GLY A 102 -8.26 12.84 16.36
C GLY A 102 -9.60 12.28 16.83
N GLN A 103 -10.12 11.30 16.12
CA GLN A 103 -11.39 10.63 16.46
C GLN A 103 -11.19 9.30 17.20
N GLY A 104 -9.94 8.81 17.35
CA GLY A 104 -9.58 7.64 18.11
C GLY A 104 -10.10 6.31 17.55
N LEU A 105 -10.61 6.28 16.32
CA LEU A 105 -11.19 5.08 15.72
C LEU A 105 -10.11 4.04 15.32
N PRO A 106 -10.47 2.77 15.13
CA PRO A 106 -9.55 1.74 14.69
C PRO A 106 -8.79 2.09 13.41
N MET A 107 -7.51 1.70 13.33
CA MET A 107 -6.62 2.00 12.20
C MET A 107 -7.14 1.43 10.87
N SER A 108 -7.87 0.32 10.93
CA SER A 108 -8.52 -0.28 9.75
C SER A 108 -9.43 0.70 9.02
N LEU A 109 -10.19 1.55 9.72
CA LEU A 109 -11.05 2.57 9.08
C LEU A 109 -10.21 3.61 8.30
N GLY A 110 -9.05 3.98 8.82
CA GLY A 110 -8.09 4.80 8.09
C GLY A 110 -7.60 4.15 6.80
N ALA A 111 -7.36 2.84 6.81
CA ALA A 111 -6.94 2.09 5.62
C ALA A 111 -8.06 1.93 4.57
N LEU A 112 -9.31 1.74 5.01
CA LEU A 112 -10.49 1.73 4.14
C LEU A 112 -10.65 3.07 3.42
N LYS A 113 -10.57 4.17 4.18
CA LYS A 113 -10.52 5.54 3.62
C LYS A 113 -9.39 5.67 2.59
N GLN A 114 -8.18 5.23 2.92
CA GLN A 114 -7.01 5.33 2.05
C GLN A 114 -7.20 4.56 0.73
N GLU A 115 -7.86 3.41 0.75
CA GLU A 115 -8.20 2.67 -0.48
C GLU A 115 -9.16 3.46 -1.36
N MET A 116 -10.23 4.01 -0.81
CA MET A 116 -11.21 4.79 -1.57
C MET A 116 -10.58 6.05 -2.18
N MET A 117 -9.85 6.82 -1.37
CA MET A 117 -9.15 8.02 -1.83
C MET A 117 -8.09 7.70 -2.87
N GLY A 118 -7.30 6.66 -2.63
CA GLY A 118 -6.25 6.23 -3.55
C GLY A 118 -6.78 5.72 -4.88
N THR A 119 -7.96 5.08 -4.88
CA THR A 119 -8.63 4.65 -6.11
C THR A 119 -9.20 5.85 -6.88
N ALA A 120 -9.76 6.82 -6.16
CA ALA A 120 -10.28 8.04 -6.74
C ALA A 120 -9.17 8.91 -7.36
N ASN A 121 -8.05 9.11 -6.63
CA ASN A 121 -6.94 9.96 -7.07
C ASN A 121 -5.69 9.65 -6.23
N TRP A 122 -4.84 8.72 -6.70
CA TRP A 122 -3.62 8.35 -5.97
C TRP A 122 -2.69 9.54 -5.72
N PRO A 123 -2.36 10.41 -6.71
CA PRO A 123 -1.56 11.61 -6.51
C PRO A 123 -2.03 12.51 -5.36
N PHE A 124 -3.34 12.73 -5.24
CA PHE A 124 -3.92 13.52 -4.15
C PHE A 124 -3.74 12.81 -2.80
N SER A 125 -4.02 11.52 -2.74
CA SER A 125 -3.99 10.73 -1.50
C SER A 125 -2.59 10.61 -0.89
N MET A 126 -1.53 10.92 -1.63
CA MET A 126 -0.15 10.92 -1.14
C MET A 126 0.10 12.00 -0.10
N TYR A 127 -0.49 13.19 -0.23
CA TYR A 127 -0.31 14.30 0.73
C TYR A 127 -0.76 13.90 2.15
N PRO A 128 -2.02 13.51 2.38
CA PRO A 128 -2.45 13.05 3.70
C PRO A 128 -1.80 11.73 4.12
N GLY A 129 -1.45 10.86 3.18
CA GLY A 129 -0.83 9.57 3.47
C GLY A 129 0.58 9.68 4.06
N LEU A 130 1.38 10.65 3.62
CA LEU A 130 2.70 10.91 4.18
C LEU A 130 2.60 11.56 5.57
N SER A 131 1.63 12.45 5.77
CA SER A 131 1.36 13.03 7.10
C SER A 131 1.04 11.94 8.13
N LEU A 132 0.28 10.91 7.75
CA LEU A 132 -0.01 9.74 8.60
C LEU A 132 1.28 9.02 9.06
N GLY A 133 2.25 8.85 8.15
CA GLY A 133 3.55 8.24 8.49
C GLY A 133 4.34 9.07 9.49
N ALA A 134 4.36 10.40 9.34
CA ALA A 134 5.01 11.32 10.27
C ALA A 134 4.35 11.27 11.66
N MET A 135 2.99 11.31 11.70
CA MET A 135 2.22 11.21 12.93
C MET A 135 2.51 9.91 13.69
N ASN A 136 2.48 8.76 13.00
CA ASN A 136 2.79 7.47 13.62
C ASN A 136 4.22 7.41 14.18
N THR A 137 5.18 8.01 13.49
CA THR A 137 6.58 8.07 13.93
C THR A 137 6.72 8.91 15.19
N LEU A 138 6.08 10.07 15.23
CA LEU A 138 6.07 10.95 16.41
C LEU A 138 5.35 10.31 17.60
N MET A 139 4.22 9.66 17.37
CA MET A 139 3.49 8.92 18.41
C MET A 139 4.36 7.89 19.12
N GLN A 140 5.14 7.13 18.35
CA GLN A 140 5.92 6.02 18.90
C GLN A 140 7.29 6.44 19.46
N HIS A 141 7.93 7.47 18.90
CA HIS A 141 9.34 7.78 19.17
C HIS A 141 9.58 9.23 19.62
N GLY A 142 8.59 10.11 19.49
CA GLY A 142 8.69 11.51 19.91
C GLY A 142 8.65 11.66 21.43
N THR A 143 9.29 12.71 21.96
CA THR A 143 9.11 13.15 23.35
C THR A 143 7.70 13.73 23.54
N GLU A 144 7.22 13.84 24.77
CA GLU A 144 5.92 14.44 25.05
C GLU A 144 5.82 15.88 24.55
N GLU A 145 6.90 16.66 24.67
CA GLU A 145 6.97 18.02 24.12
C GLU A 145 6.82 18.01 22.58
N GLN A 146 7.51 17.08 21.89
CA GLN A 146 7.40 16.93 20.44
C GLN A 146 5.99 16.51 20.03
N LYS A 147 5.37 15.58 20.75
CA LYS A 147 3.98 15.16 20.49
C LYS A 147 3.01 16.32 20.64
N GLN A 148 3.09 17.07 21.74
CA GLN A 148 2.23 18.23 21.99
C GLN A 148 2.41 19.31 20.92
N THR A 149 3.65 19.53 20.46
CA THR A 149 3.95 20.59 19.48
C THR A 149 3.46 20.23 18.07
N TYR A 150 3.66 18.96 17.63
CA TYR A 150 3.51 18.61 16.23
C TYR A 150 2.26 17.76 15.93
N LEU A 151 1.77 16.94 16.87
CA LEU A 151 0.70 15.99 16.55
C LEU A 151 -0.65 16.65 16.33
N ALA A 152 -1.04 17.64 17.14
CA ALA A 152 -2.34 18.29 16.98
C ALA A 152 -2.49 18.93 15.58
N PRO A 153 -1.60 19.84 15.13
CA PRO A 153 -1.74 20.44 13.80
C PRO A 153 -1.58 19.43 12.63
N LEU A 154 -0.82 18.35 12.81
CA LEU A 154 -0.75 17.25 11.82
C LEU A 154 -2.05 16.44 11.77
N THR A 155 -2.66 16.16 12.93
CA THR A 155 -3.91 15.41 13.06
C THR A 155 -5.10 16.18 12.53
N GLU A 156 -5.10 17.50 12.73
CA GLU A 156 -6.08 18.43 12.14
C GLU A 156 -5.91 18.56 10.61
N GLY A 157 -4.75 18.23 10.07
CA GLY A 157 -4.40 18.41 8.66
C GLY A 157 -3.99 19.84 8.30
N ARG A 158 -3.83 20.74 9.28
CA ARG A 158 -3.29 22.09 9.05
C ARG A 158 -1.81 22.05 8.66
N TRP A 159 -1.05 21.10 9.21
CA TRP A 159 0.33 20.83 8.83
C TRP A 159 0.44 19.52 8.08
N GLY A 160 1.37 19.48 7.09
CA GLY A 160 1.72 18.27 6.35
C GLY A 160 2.96 17.60 6.92
N GLY A 161 3.13 16.31 6.65
CA GLY A 161 4.31 15.55 7.02
C GLY A 161 4.99 14.92 5.83
N THR A 162 6.32 14.76 5.86
CA THR A 162 7.09 14.10 4.81
C THR A 162 8.16 13.17 5.36
N MET A 163 8.68 12.30 4.50
CA MET A 163 9.76 11.36 4.79
C MET A 163 10.98 11.68 3.91
N CYS A 164 12.11 12.09 4.52
CA CYS A 164 13.32 12.53 3.85
C CYS A 164 14.48 11.55 4.07
N LEU A 165 14.58 10.52 3.20
CA LEU A 165 15.62 9.48 3.28
C LEU A 165 16.65 9.62 2.19
N THR A 166 16.19 9.57 0.93
CA THR A 166 16.98 9.37 -0.28
C THR A 166 17.87 10.58 -0.59
N GLU A 167 19.12 10.30 -0.94
CA GLU A 167 20.07 11.30 -1.42
C GLU A 167 20.57 10.91 -2.83
N PRO A 168 21.23 11.81 -3.59
CA PRO A 168 21.69 11.52 -4.94
C PRO A 168 22.53 10.25 -5.09
N GLN A 169 23.31 9.89 -4.06
CA GLN A 169 24.16 8.71 -4.05
C GLN A 169 23.55 7.48 -3.40
N CYS A 170 22.41 7.60 -2.71
CA CYS A 170 21.81 6.47 -2.00
C CYS A 170 20.28 6.53 -1.92
N GLY A 171 19.65 5.40 -2.18
CA GLY A 171 18.20 5.19 -1.97
C GLY A 171 17.98 3.92 -1.16
N THR A 172 18.26 2.76 -1.75
CA THR A 172 18.14 1.46 -1.09
C THR A 172 19.21 1.26 -0.01
N ASP A 173 20.45 1.63 -0.29
CA ASP A 173 21.57 1.57 0.67
C ASP A 173 21.70 2.87 1.46
N LEU A 174 20.86 3.02 2.48
CA LEU A 174 20.88 4.19 3.37
C LEU A 174 22.17 4.29 4.20
N GLY A 175 23.01 3.25 4.22
CA GLY A 175 24.34 3.31 4.85
C GLY A 175 25.26 4.39 4.28
N GLN A 176 24.93 4.92 3.09
CA GLN A 176 25.67 5.97 2.38
C GLN A 176 25.12 7.40 2.61
N VAL A 177 24.12 7.60 3.47
CA VAL A 177 23.59 8.93 3.82
C VAL A 177 24.71 9.86 4.25
N LYS A 178 24.76 11.08 3.68
CA LYS A 178 25.74 12.13 3.94
C LYS A 178 25.17 13.36 4.63
N THR A 179 23.87 13.57 4.66
CA THR A 179 23.21 14.66 5.40
C THR A 179 23.72 14.64 6.84
N ARG A 180 24.13 15.80 7.35
CA ARG A 180 24.75 15.97 8.68
C ARG A 180 23.82 16.71 9.62
N ALA A 181 23.99 16.44 10.92
CA ALA A 181 23.31 17.12 12.00
C ALA A 181 24.36 17.54 13.03
N GLU A 182 24.59 18.84 13.19
CA GLU A 182 25.54 19.42 14.13
C GLU A 182 24.78 20.02 15.32
N ALA A 183 25.18 19.68 16.55
CA ALA A 183 24.46 20.14 17.74
C ALA A 183 24.58 21.65 17.94
N ASN A 184 23.48 22.32 18.24
CA ASN A 184 23.45 23.72 18.67
C ASN A 184 23.49 23.84 20.21
N PRO A 185 23.88 25.01 20.76
CA PRO A 185 23.92 25.22 22.21
C PRO A 185 22.57 25.10 22.92
N ASP A 186 21.47 25.28 22.21
CA ASP A 186 20.10 25.21 22.72
C ASP A 186 19.51 23.78 22.73
N GLY A 187 20.28 22.77 22.32
CA GLY A 187 19.83 21.37 22.23
C GLY A 187 19.16 20.99 20.91
N SER A 188 18.96 21.95 20.01
CA SER A 188 18.58 21.68 18.63
C SER A 188 19.79 21.26 17.78
N TYR A 189 19.59 21.00 16.50
CA TYR A 189 20.64 20.60 15.56
C TYR A 189 20.54 21.42 14.27
N ALA A 190 21.68 21.79 13.71
CA ALA A 190 21.80 22.35 12.37
C ALA A 190 21.88 21.20 11.36
N ILE A 191 20.86 21.04 10.55
CA ILE A 191 20.76 19.99 9.53
C ILE A 191 21.25 20.53 8.20
N SER A 192 22.22 19.86 7.56
CA SER A 192 22.78 20.27 6.27
C SER A 192 22.92 19.10 5.31
N GLY A 193 22.35 19.24 4.09
CA GLY A 193 22.39 18.24 3.04
C GLY A 193 21.26 18.38 2.04
N THR A 194 21.24 17.49 1.05
CA THR A 194 20.21 17.47 -0.01
C THR A 194 19.52 16.11 -0.04
N LYS A 195 18.21 16.12 -0.02
CA LYS A 195 17.34 14.95 -0.18
C LYS A 195 16.61 15.01 -1.50
N ILE A 196 16.52 13.89 -2.22
CA ILE A 196 15.83 13.79 -3.51
C ILE A 196 14.64 12.85 -3.45
N PHE A 197 13.74 12.99 -4.42
CA PHE A 197 12.50 12.19 -4.52
C PHE A 197 11.58 12.35 -3.32
N ILE A 198 11.58 13.54 -2.70
CA ILE A 198 10.75 13.79 -1.52
C ILE A 198 9.32 14.11 -1.95
N SER A 199 8.44 13.14 -1.78
CA SER A 199 7.01 13.35 -2.01
C SER A 199 6.46 14.34 -1.00
N SER A 200 5.65 15.29 -1.48
CA SER A 200 5.06 16.37 -0.68
C SER A 200 6.10 17.22 0.08
N GLY A 201 7.35 17.27 -0.42
CA GLY A 201 8.43 18.02 0.21
C GLY A 201 8.18 19.52 0.29
N GLU A 202 7.48 20.06 -0.72
CA GLU A 202 6.97 21.44 -0.76
C GLU A 202 5.62 21.44 -1.47
N HIS A 203 4.64 22.17 -0.93
CA HIS A 203 3.31 22.34 -1.53
C HIS A 203 2.53 23.46 -0.82
N ASP A 204 1.42 23.88 -1.41
CA ASP A 204 0.56 24.98 -0.95
C ASP A 204 -0.76 24.52 -0.28
N LEU A 205 -0.86 23.23 0.07
CA LEU A 205 -2.07 22.65 0.69
C LEU A 205 -2.15 22.90 2.19
N THR A 206 -1.00 23.06 2.87
CA THR A 206 -0.92 23.18 4.34
C THR A 206 -0.12 24.41 4.75
N GLU A 207 -0.38 24.90 5.96
CA GLU A 207 0.33 26.05 6.53
C GLU A 207 1.82 25.78 6.77
N ASN A 208 2.15 24.56 7.17
CA ASN A 208 3.50 24.12 7.48
C ASN A 208 3.74 22.70 6.98
N ILE A 209 5.00 22.33 6.80
CA ILE A 209 5.42 20.97 6.44
C ILE A 209 6.48 20.50 7.43
N VAL A 210 6.24 19.35 8.04
CA VAL A 210 7.14 18.71 9.02
C VAL A 210 7.91 17.59 8.33
N HIS A 211 9.21 17.80 8.08
CA HIS A 211 10.07 16.82 7.45
C HIS A 211 10.67 15.88 8.50
N ILE A 212 10.49 14.58 8.32
CA ILE A 212 11.12 13.53 9.12
C ILE A 212 12.39 13.09 8.38
N VAL A 213 13.56 13.52 8.88
CA VAL A 213 14.82 13.54 8.14
C VAL A 213 15.84 12.58 8.73
N LEU A 214 16.43 11.70 7.91
CA LEU A 214 17.61 10.93 8.28
C LEU A 214 18.88 11.74 8.08
N ALA A 215 19.70 11.85 9.14
CA ALA A 215 21.00 12.52 9.12
C ALA A 215 22.02 11.83 10.05
N ARG A 216 23.29 12.21 9.93
CA ARG A 216 24.39 11.70 10.76
C ARG A 216 24.87 12.75 11.73
N LEU A 217 25.06 12.33 12.97
CA LEU A 217 25.79 13.10 13.97
C LEU A 217 27.32 13.08 13.67
N PRO A 218 28.07 14.05 14.13
CA PRO A 218 29.54 13.97 14.17
C PRO A 218 29.97 12.67 14.88
N ASP A 219 31.03 12.05 14.39
CA ASP A 219 31.61 10.81 14.96
C ASP A 219 30.67 9.60 15.02
N ALA A 220 29.54 9.65 14.32
CA ALA A 220 28.60 8.54 14.24
C ALA A 220 29.22 7.29 13.58
N PRO A 221 28.86 6.08 14.01
CA PRO A 221 29.31 4.83 13.38
C PRO A 221 29.03 4.81 11.87
N LYS A 222 29.93 4.20 11.09
CA LYS A 222 29.71 4.02 9.65
C LYS A 222 28.53 3.10 9.34
N GLY A 223 27.96 3.27 8.16
CA GLY A 223 26.84 2.45 7.68
C GLY A 223 25.52 2.83 8.35
N THR A 224 24.58 1.92 8.35
CA THR A 224 23.21 2.17 8.86
C THR A 224 23.14 2.41 10.37
N ARG A 225 24.14 1.92 11.13
CA ARG A 225 24.20 2.06 12.59
C ARG A 225 24.51 3.47 13.11
N GLY A 226 24.89 4.40 12.22
CA GLY A 226 25.21 5.79 12.61
C GLY A 226 24.17 6.78 12.09
N ILE A 227 22.96 6.35 11.75
CA ILE A 227 21.91 7.22 11.26
C ILE A 227 20.99 7.60 12.42
N SER A 228 20.72 8.90 12.56
CA SER A 228 19.77 9.48 13.51
C SER A 228 18.57 10.08 12.78
N LEU A 229 17.47 10.32 13.49
CA LEU A 229 16.22 10.82 12.94
C LEU A 229 15.89 12.19 13.53
N PHE A 230 15.40 13.12 12.69
CA PHE A 230 15.14 14.48 13.09
C PHE A 230 13.79 14.98 12.58
N ILE A 231 13.10 15.80 13.38
CA ILE A 231 12.02 16.67 12.96
C ILE A 231 12.66 17.95 12.40
N VAL A 232 12.34 18.32 11.18
CA VAL A 232 12.80 19.57 10.56
C VAL A 232 11.61 20.28 9.93
N PRO A 233 10.94 21.22 10.61
CA PRO A 233 9.78 21.90 10.06
C PRO A 233 10.18 22.97 9.03
N LYS A 234 9.31 23.24 8.06
CA LYS A 234 9.45 24.34 7.08
C LYS A 234 9.41 25.71 7.76
N PHE A 235 8.52 25.89 8.71
CA PHE A 235 8.48 27.01 9.65
C PHE A 235 8.65 26.48 11.07
N LEU A 236 9.47 27.11 11.87
CA LEU A 236 9.63 26.74 13.27
C LEU A 236 8.29 26.94 14.02
N PRO A 237 7.97 26.07 14.99
CA PRO A 237 6.78 26.29 15.82
C PRO A 237 6.92 27.58 16.62
N GLY A 238 5.87 28.40 16.63
CA GLY A 238 5.73 29.57 17.50
C GLY A 238 4.90 29.26 18.73
N GLU A 239 4.67 30.25 19.58
CA GLU A 239 3.82 30.13 20.77
C GLU A 239 2.38 29.74 20.41
N GLY A 240 1.79 28.83 21.17
CA GLY A 240 0.41 28.40 21.00
C GLY A 240 0.09 27.69 19.69
N GLY A 241 1.09 27.10 19.00
CA GLY A 241 0.91 26.42 17.72
C GLY A 241 0.85 27.36 16.50
N ALA A 242 1.22 28.63 16.65
CA ALA A 242 1.40 29.57 15.55
C ALA A 242 2.64 29.23 14.71
N LEU A 243 2.70 29.80 13.50
CA LEU A 243 3.92 29.71 12.69
C LEU A 243 4.98 30.69 13.22
N GLY A 244 6.17 30.18 13.48
CA GLY A 244 7.36 30.97 13.77
C GLY A 244 8.13 31.35 12.50
N PRO A 245 9.42 31.67 12.61
CA PRO A 245 10.25 32.08 11.48
C PRO A 245 10.44 30.93 10.47
N ARG A 246 10.70 31.32 9.20
CA ARG A 246 11.08 30.38 8.14
C ARG A 246 12.39 29.68 8.51
N ASN A 247 12.41 28.37 8.37
CA ASN A 247 13.61 27.55 8.62
C ASN A 247 14.49 27.44 7.36
N GLY A 248 15.73 26.97 7.52
CA GLY A 248 16.70 26.75 6.45
C GLY A 248 16.37 25.56 5.53
N VAL A 249 15.09 25.43 5.15
CA VAL A 249 14.59 24.37 4.25
C VAL A 249 14.05 24.97 2.97
N SER A 250 14.46 24.46 1.81
CA SER A 250 13.99 24.95 0.51
C SER A 250 13.80 23.82 -0.50
N CYS A 251 12.84 24.01 -1.41
CA CYS A 251 12.68 23.17 -2.59
C CYS A 251 13.57 23.69 -3.71
N GLY A 252 14.58 22.91 -4.09
CA GLY A 252 15.51 23.27 -5.17
C GLY A 252 14.98 22.93 -6.56
N ALA A 253 14.16 21.88 -6.68
CA ALA A 253 13.58 21.44 -7.95
C ALA A 253 12.39 20.51 -7.73
N LEU A 254 11.53 20.42 -8.74
CA LEU A 254 10.52 19.36 -8.90
C LEU A 254 11.00 18.33 -9.92
N GLU A 255 10.79 17.06 -9.64
CA GLU A 255 11.07 15.96 -10.55
C GLU A 255 10.05 15.90 -11.70
N LYS A 256 10.55 15.80 -12.93
CA LYS A 256 9.74 15.58 -14.13
C LYS A 256 9.42 14.09 -14.27
N LYS A 257 8.24 13.70 -13.83
CA LYS A 257 7.87 12.28 -13.67
C LYS A 257 7.05 11.72 -14.84
N MET A 258 7.09 10.41 -14.98
CA MET A 258 6.24 9.65 -15.90
C MET A 258 4.76 9.75 -15.52
N GLY A 259 4.44 9.59 -14.24
CA GLY A 259 3.08 9.60 -13.67
C GLY A 259 3.03 10.28 -12.31
N ILE A 260 1.87 10.20 -11.66
CA ILE A 260 1.60 10.88 -10.39
C ILE A 260 2.03 12.36 -10.41
N LYS A 261 1.77 13.05 -11.52
CA LYS A 261 2.31 14.40 -11.76
C LYS A 261 1.73 15.44 -10.83
N ALA A 262 0.51 15.23 -10.35
CA ALA A 262 -0.17 16.09 -9.40
C ALA A 262 0.29 15.91 -7.94
N SER A 263 1.17 14.94 -7.67
CA SER A 263 1.87 14.80 -6.39
C SER A 263 3.25 15.44 -6.52
N ALA A 264 3.55 16.47 -5.74
CA ALA A 264 4.85 17.12 -5.72
C ALA A 264 5.94 16.12 -5.30
N THR A 265 7.00 16.02 -6.08
CA THR A 265 8.18 15.21 -5.76
C THR A 265 9.41 16.11 -5.86
N CYS A 266 10.00 16.42 -4.72
CA CYS A 266 10.91 17.53 -4.54
C CYS A 266 12.36 17.09 -4.34
N VAL A 267 13.28 17.93 -4.78
CA VAL A 267 14.66 18.01 -4.29
C VAL A 267 14.65 18.99 -3.13
N MET A 268 14.89 18.51 -1.90
CA MET A 268 14.88 19.33 -0.69
C MET A 268 16.29 19.63 -0.23
N ASN A 269 16.59 20.90 -0.07
CA ASN A 269 17.86 21.39 0.48
C ASN A 269 17.66 21.83 1.93
N PHE A 270 18.55 21.36 2.79
CA PHE A 270 18.66 21.75 4.19
C PHE A 270 19.98 22.52 4.35
N ASP A 271 19.90 23.79 4.69
CA ASP A 271 21.04 24.69 4.82
C ASP A 271 21.12 25.22 6.25
N GLY A 272 21.77 24.45 7.12
CA GLY A 272 21.80 24.72 8.55
C GLY A 272 20.40 24.73 9.18
N ALA A 273 19.45 24.01 8.61
CA ALA A 273 18.07 23.99 9.07
C ALA A 273 17.97 23.49 10.51
N THR A 274 17.23 24.21 11.35
CA THR A 274 17.00 23.79 12.74
C THR A 274 16.17 22.52 12.77
N GLY A 275 16.70 21.48 13.43
CA GLY A 275 16.05 20.18 13.59
C GLY A 275 16.11 19.68 15.04
N PHE A 276 15.19 18.77 15.36
CA PHE A 276 15.06 18.19 16.71
C PHE A 276 15.15 16.67 16.62
N LEU A 277 16.00 16.06 17.46
CA LEU A 277 16.25 14.61 17.46
C LEU A 277 14.98 13.84 17.87
N ILE A 278 14.63 12.80 17.09
CA ILE A 278 13.58 11.82 17.42
C ILE A 278 14.24 10.52 17.90
N GLY A 279 13.85 10.06 19.09
CA GLY A 279 14.39 8.84 19.68
C GLY A 279 15.88 8.93 20.02
N PRO A 280 16.54 7.79 20.32
CA PRO A 280 17.95 7.78 20.70
C PRO A 280 18.90 8.11 19.54
N PRO A 281 20.05 8.75 19.79
CA PRO A 281 21.09 8.94 18.80
C PRO A 281 21.52 7.62 18.13
N ASN A 282 21.78 7.65 16.83
CA ASN A 282 22.20 6.49 16.03
C ASN A 282 21.16 5.34 15.93
N LYS A 283 19.91 5.60 16.32
CA LYS A 283 18.77 4.68 16.18
C LYS A 283 17.72 5.18 15.17
N GLY A 284 18.06 6.19 14.39
CA GLY A 284 17.11 6.87 13.51
C GLY A 284 16.51 5.97 12.42
N LEU A 285 17.27 4.99 11.91
CA LEU A 285 16.71 4.05 10.93
C LEU A 285 15.68 3.11 11.58
N GLU A 286 15.91 2.70 12.82
CA GLU A 286 14.97 1.88 13.61
C GLU A 286 13.64 2.65 13.81
N CYS A 287 13.72 3.91 14.25
CA CYS A 287 12.54 4.78 14.40
C CYS A 287 11.84 5.04 13.04
N MET A 288 12.59 5.22 11.96
CA MET A 288 12.04 5.45 10.62
C MET A 288 11.29 4.24 10.06
N PHE A 289 11.56 3.02 10.54
CA PHE A 289 10.79 1.84 10.11
C PHE A 289 9.30 1.94 10.46
N THR A 290 8.91 2.68 11.49
CA THR A 290 7.51 2.96 11.80
C THR A 290 6.81 3.68 10.64
N PHE A 291 7.46 4.72 10.10
CA PHE A 291 6.99 5.41 8.89
C PHE A 291 6.96 4.49 7.68
N MET A 292 8.08 3.80 7.42
CA MET A 292 8.24 2.95 6.24
C MET A 292 7.25 1.78 6.21
N ASN A 293 6.92 1.18 7.34
CA ASN A 293 5.95 0.09 7.38
C ASN A 293 4.54 0.57 7.06
N SER A 294 4.14 1.75 7.57
CA SER A 294 2.88 2.40 7.20
C SER A 294 2.83 2.71 5.70
N ALA A 295 3.90 3.30 5.14
CA ALA A 295 4.02 3.62 3.72
C ALA A 295 3.97 2.36 2.82
N ARG A 296 4.55 1.23 3.25
CA ARG A 296 4.51 -0.04 2.51
C ARG A 296 3.10 -0.62 2.45
N ILE A 297 2.32 -0.54 3.54
CA ILE A 297 0.91 -0.94 3.53
C ILE A 297 0.13 -0.01 2.61
N GLY A 298 0.35 1.30 2.68
CA GLY A 298 -0.22 2.28 1.75
C GLY A 298 0.09 1.93 0.29
N THR A 299 1.34 1.55 -0.02
CA THR A 299 1.72 1.14 -1.38
C THR A 299 1.05 -0.17 -1.81
N ALA A 300 0.81 -1.11 -0.89
CA ALA A 300 0.00 -2.30 -1.19
C ALA A 300 -1.45 -1.92 -1.55
N ILE A 301 -2.02 -0.95 -0.83
CA ILE A 301 -3.33 -0.35 -1.15
C ILE A 301 -3.30 0.29 -2.54
N GLN A 302 -2.21 0.97 -2.94
CA GLN A 302 -2.08 1.51 -4.31
C GLN A 302 -2.22 0.42 -5.38
N GLY A 303 -1.64 -0.76 -5.14
CA GLY A 303 -1.79 -1.89 -6.08
C GLY A 303 -3.25 -2.32 -6.25
N VAL A 304 -4.02 -2.38 -5.14
CA VAL A 304 -5.47 -2.67 -5.16
C VAL A 304 -6.25 -1.54 -5.83
N ALA A 305 -5.98 -0.30 -5.46
CA ALA A 305 -6.61 0.90 -6.01
C ALA A 305 -6.43 1.00 -7.55
N THR A 306 -5.21 0.73 -8.02
CA THR A 306 -4.89 0.66 -9.45
C THR A 306 -5.71 -0.42 -10.15
N ALA A 307 -5.77 -1.64 -9.59
CA ALA A 307 -6.52 -2.74 -10.17
C ALA A 307 -8.03 -2.45 -10.22
N GLU A 308 -8.57 -1.83 -9.18
CA GLU A 308 -9.98 -1.45 -9.09
C GLU A 308 -10.33 -0.38 -10.14
N LEU A 309 -9.58 0.72 -10.22
CA LEU A 309 -9.84 1.80 -11.16
C LEU A 309 -9.74 1.31 -12.62
N ALA A 310 -8.71 0.51 -12.92
CA ALA A 310 -8.53 -0.09 -14.25
C ALA A 310 -9.70 -1.03 -14.60
N TYR A 311 -10.15 -1.84 -13.65
CA TYR A 311 -11.28 -2.74 -13.82
C TYR A 311 -12.58 -1.98 -14.10
N GLN A 312 -12.89 -0.93 -13.33
CA GLN A 312 -14.11 -0.13 -13.52
C GLN A 312 -14.14 0.52 -14.90
N GLY A 313 -13.04 1.14 -15.31
CA GLY A 313 -12.92 1.73 -16.64
C GLY A 313 -13.08 0.70 -17.76
N ALA A 314 -12.34 -0.43 -17.65
CA ALA A 314 -12.39 -1.50 -18.64
C ALA A 314 -13.78 -2.15 -18.75
N LEU A 315 -14.46 -2.35 -17.62
CA LEU A 315 -15.81 -2.95 -17.58
C LEU A 315 -16.83 -2.04 -18.25
N ALA A 316 -16.82 -0.73 -17.95
CA ALA A 316 -17.72 0.23 -18.56
C ALA A 316 -17.53 0.25 -20.09
N TYR A 317 -16.29 0.37 -20.55
CA TYR A 317 -15.99 0.35 -21.98
C TYR A 317 -16.42 -0.97 -22.66
N ALA A 318 -16.13 -2.12 -22.05
CA ALA A 318 -16.46 -3.42 -22.61
C ALA A 318 -17.99 -3.66 -22.78
N ARG A 319 -18.81 -3.04 -21.91
CA ARG A 319 -20.28 -3.09 -22.03
C ARG A 319 -20.81 -2.28 -23.20
N GLU A 320 -20.20 -1.15 -23.48
CA GLU A 320 -20.66 -0.21 -24.52
C GLU A 320 -20.06 -0.55 -25.90
N ARG A 321 -18.77 -0.88 -25.95
CA ARG A 321 -18.06 -1.12 -27.20
C ARG A 321 -18.48 -2.43 -27.84
N ARG A 322 -18.86 -2.36 -29.11
CA ARG A 322 -19.23 -3.50 -29.95
C ARG A 322 -18.18 -3.73 -31.02
N SER A 323 -17.86 -4.99 -31.25
CA SER A 323 -16.92 -5.41 -32.31
C SER A 323 -17.05 -6.89 -32.58
N MET A 324 -17.13 -7.27 -33.85
CA MET A 324 -17.25 -8.67 -34.29
C MET A 324 -18.51 -9.39 -33.76
N ARG A 325 -18.58 -10.70 -33.96
CA ARG A 325 -19.54 -11.60 -33.35
C ARG A 325 -18.83 -12.61 -32.44
N ALA A 326 -19.48 -13.00 -31.37
CA ALA A 326 -18.93 -14.03 -30.49
C ALA A 326 -18.75 -15.35 -31.25
N LEU A 327 -17.64 -16.07 -30.99
CA LEU A 327 -17.35 -17.36 -31.63
C LEU A 327 -18.44 -18.41 -31.38
N SER A 328 -19.19 -18.29 -30.29
CA SER A 328 -20.33 -19.15 -29.93
C SER A 328 -21.64 -18.74 -30.60
N GLY A 329 -21.60 -17.90 -31.62
CA GLY A 329 -22.74 -17.34 -32.34
C GLY A 329 -23.18 -15.97 -31.85
N THR A 330 -23.96 -15.25 -32.68
CA THR A 330 -24.47 -13.91 -32.39
C THR A 330 -25.20 -13.86 -31.06
N LYS A 331 -24.85 -12.89 -30.21
CA LYS A 331 -25.47 -12.67 -28.90
C LYS A 331 -26.45 -11.51 -28.88
N GLU A 332 -26.17 -10.49 -29.67
CA GLU A 332 -26.99 -9.27 -29.77
C GLU A 332 -27.43 -9.11 -31.23
N PRO A 333 -28.46 -9.89 -31.71
CA PRO A 333 -28.85 -9.97 -33.14
C PRO A 333 -29.31 -8.61 -33.69
N ASP A 334 -29.93 -7.78 -32.85
CA ASP A 334 -30.44 -6.46 -33.23
C ASP A 334 -29.35 -5.38 -33.34
N GLN A 335 -28.11 -5.70 -32.99
CA GLN A 335 -26.96 -4.80 -33.05
C GLN A 335 -26.07 -5.18 -34.24
N VAL A 336 -25.30 -4.19 -34.73
CA VAL A 336 -24.33 -4.40 -35.83
C VAL A 336 -23.21 -5.36 -35.48
N ALA A 337 -22.87 -5.48 -34.18
CA ALA A 337 -21.87 -6.37 -33.63
C ALA A 337 -22.21 -6.71 -32.17
N ASP A 338 -21.60 -7.75 -31.63
CA ASP A 338 -21.76 -8.09 -30.22
C ASP A 338 -20.91 -7.16 -29.31
N SER A 339 -21.37 -6.93 -28.07
CA SER A 339 -20.58 -6.24 -27.03
C SER A 339 -19.29 -7.01 -26.75
N LEU A 340 -18.22 -6.28 -26.40
CA LEU A 340 -16.95 -6.90 -26.02
C LEU A 340 -17.09 -7.88 -24.84
N MET A 341 -18.13 -7.74 -24.03
CA MET A 341 -18.47 -8.67 -22.94
C MET A 341 -18.72 -10.11 -23.39
N HIS A 342 -18.96 -10.35 -24.68
CA HIS A 342 -19.20 -11.68 -25.22
C HIS A 342 -17.95 -12.39 -25.76
N HIS A 343 -16.78 -11.72 -25.73
CA HIS A 343 -15.51 -12.27 -26.21
C HIS A 343 -14.68 -12.87 -25.09
N GLY A 344 -14.24 -14.11 -25.29
CA GLY A 344 -13.56 -14.90 -24.24
C GLY A 344 -12.30 -14.25 -23.69
N ASP A 345 -11.48 -13.61 -24.53
CA ASP A 345 -10.25 -12.95 -24.08
C ASP A 345 -10.53 -11.65 -23.30
N VAL A 346 -11.52 -10.86 -23.72
CA VAL A 346 -11.96 -9.68 -22.97
C VAL A 346 -12.47 -10.08 -21.58
N ARG A 347 -13.28 -11.15 -21.50
CA ARG A 347 -13.75 -11.69 -20.22
C ARG A 347 -12.60 -12.16 -19.33
N ARG A 348 -11.57 -12.81 -19.91
CA ARG A 348 -10.38 -13.21 -19.19
C ARG A 348 -9.67 -12.00 -18.59
N MET A 349 -9.48 -10.93 -19.36
CA MET A 349 -8.85 -9.70 -18.89
C MET A 349 -9.65 -9.03 -17.77
N LEU A 350 -10.96 -8.89 -17.92
CA LEU A 350 -11.85 -8.32 -16.90
C LEU A 350 -11.87 -9.16 -15.62
N LEU A 351 -11.98 -10.49 -15.74
CA LEU A 351 -11.96 -11.38 -14.58
C LEU A 351 -10.61 -11.40 -13.88
N THR A 352 -9.50 -11.21 -14.60
CA THR A 352 -8.16 -11.07 -14.00
C THR A 352 -8.09 -9.82 -13.14
N GLN A 353 -8.49 -8.67 -13.66
CA GLN A 353 -8.53 -7.39 -12.93
C GLN A 353 -9.45 -7.48 -11.70
N LYS A 354 -10.66 -8.01 -11.88
CA LYS A 354 -11.61 -8.23 -10.79
C LYS A 354 -11.06 -9.14 -9.70
N ALA A 355 -10.44 -10.25 -10.07
CA ALA A 355 -9.89 -11.20 -9.12
C ALA A 355 -8.70 -10.63 -8.34
N ILE A 356 -7.90 -9.75 -8.97
CA ILE A 356 -6.80 -9.04 -8.32
C ILE A 356 -7.33 -7.97 -7.37
N ALA A 357 -8.24 -7.11 -7.82
CA ALA A 357 -8.79 -6.03 -7.02
C ALA A 357 -9.52 -6.55 -5.77
N GLU A 358 -10.50 -7.43 -5.93
CA GLU A 358 -11.30 -7.95 -4.81
C GLU A 358 -10.51 -8.90 -3.90
N GLY A 359 -9.64 -9.74 -4.46
CA GLY A 359 -8.77 -10.63 -3.69
C GLY A 359 -7.70 -9.86 -2.92
N GLY A 360 -7.11 -8.83 -3.53
CA GLY A 360 -6.13 -7.93 -2.93
C GLY A 360 -6.74 -7.09 -1.81
N ARG A 361 -7.95 -6.53 -2.02
CA ARG A 361 -8.71 -5.81 -0.99
C ARG A 361 -8.92 -6.67 0.25
N ALA A 362 -9.36 -7.91 0.08
CA ALA A 362 -9.56 -8.82 1.22
C ALA A 362 -8.24 -9.10 1.97
N LEU A 363 -7.10 -9.21 1.28
CA LEU A 363 -5.79 -9.35 1.94
C LEU A 363 -5.37 -8.09 2.70
N VAL A 364 -5.63 -6.91 2.15
CA VAL A 364 -5.40 -5.64 2.85
C VAL A 364 -6.24 -5.58 4.12
N TYR A 365 -7.53 -5.92 4.05
CA TYR A 365 -8.42 -5.90 5.21
C TYR A 365 -8.00 -6.90 6.29
N LEU A 366 -7.52 -8.08 5.90
CA LEU A 366 -6.90 -9.01 6.85
C LEU A 366 -5.68 -8.40 7.55
N ALA A 367 -4.82 -7.71 6.81
CA ALA A 367 -3.65 -7.05 7.37
C ALA A 367 -4.02 -5.88 8.29
N THR A 368 -5.11 -5.16 7.99
CA THR A 368 -5.59 -4.08 8.87
C THR A 368 -6.15 -4.60 10.19
N GLN A 369 -6.79 -5.78 10.22
CA GLN A 369 -7.14 -6.43 11.49
C GLN A 369 -5.89 -6.73 12.34
N TYR A 370 -4.79 -7.15 11.70
CA TYR A 370 -3.52 -7.37 12.43
C TYR A 370 -2.95 -6.06 12.96
N ALA A 371 -3.06 -4.97 12.17
CA ALA A 371 -2.63 -3.64 12.60
C ALA A 371 -3.45 -3.13 13.80
N ASP A 372 -4.78 -3.27 13.76
CA ASP A 372 -5.65 -2.91 14.89
C ASP A 372 -5.26 -3.67 16.18
N ARG A 373 -4.98 -4.98 16.05
CA ARG A 373 -4.54 -5.80 17.20
C ARG A 373 -3.15 -5.43 17.70
N MET A 374 -2.25 -5.01 16.80
CA MET A 374 -0.94 -4.49 17.18
C MET A 374 -1.09 -3.19 17.98
N ILE A 375 -1.94 -2.28 17.52
CA ILE A 375 -2.27 -1.04 18.25
C ILE A 375 -2.95 -1.33 19.59
N GLN A 376 -3.84 -2.33 19.63
CA GLN A 376 -4.44 -2.83 20.86
C GLN A 376 -3.38 -3.17 21.93
N GLY A 377 -2.30 -3.86 21.54
CA GLY A 377 -1.18 -4.17 22.44
C GLY A 377 -0.56 -2.91 23.04
N ILE A 378 -0.37 -1.86 22.22
CA ILE A 378 0.14 -0.55 22.69
C ILE A 378 -0.85 0.08 23.68
N LEU A 379 -2.12 0.18 23.31
CA LEU A 379 -3.16 0.82 24.13
C LEU A 379 -3.43 0.10 25.45
N SER A 380 -3.20 -1.22 25.49
CA SER A 380 -3.37 -2.06 26.68
C SER A 380 -2.09 -2.26 27.49
N ASN A 381 -0.95 -1.70 27.05
CA ASN A 381 0.38 -1.96 27.60
C ASN A 381 0.71 -3.47 27.65
N ASP A 382 0.33 -4.23 26.61
CA ASP A 382 0.59 -5.66 26.46
C ASP A 382 1.63 -5.89 25.34
N ASP A 383 2.90 -5.93 25.73
CA ASP A 383 4.03 -6.13 24.82
C ASP A 383 3.95 -7.48 24.07
N ALA A 384 3.41 -8.51 24.70
CA ALA A 384 3.30 -9.84 24.08
C ALA A 384 2.22 -9.86 22.98
N GLU A 385 1.12 -9.13 23.17
CA GLU A 385 0.11 -8.95 22.11
C GLU A 385 0.68 -8.08 20.98
N TYR A 386 1.37 -6.99 21.31
CA TYR A 386 2.04 -6.15 20.32
C TYR A 386 3.01 -6.97 19.45
N GLU A 387 3.99 -7.64 20.04
CA GLU A 387 4.99 -8.44 19.32
C GLU A 387 4.36 -9.52 18.46
N ARG A 388 3.35 -10.20 18.98
CA ARG A 388 2.63 -11.24 18.26
C ARG A 388 2.00 -10.74 16.96
N TRP A 389 1.40 -9.55 16.97
CA TRP A 389 0.71 -9.02 15.80
C TRP A 389 1.64 -8.25 14.89
N ASP A 390 2.68 -7.60 15.42
CA ASP A 390 3.76 -7.02 14.62
C ASP A 390 4.48 -8.10 13.80
N ASP A 391 4.81 -9.26 14.38
CA ASP A 391 5.38 -10.40 13.66
C ASP A 391 4.51 -10.85 12.47
N LYS A 392 3.19 -10.96 12.69
CA LYS A 392 2.26 -11.37 11.64
C LYS A 392 2.09 -10.33 10.55
N LEU A 393 1.92 -9.06 10.93
CA LEU A 393 1.82 -7.94 10.00
C LEU A 393 3.12 -7.78 9.23
N GLY A 394 4.25 -7.84 9.93
CA GLY A 394 5.58 -7.75 9.38
C GLY A 394 5.88 -8.85 8.34
N PHE A 395 5.35 -10.06 8.53
CA PHE A 395 5.44 -11.13 7.53
C PHE A 395 4.60 -10.84 6.28
N LEU A 396 3.37 -10.32 6.44
CA LEU A 396 2.49 -10.03 5.31
C LEU A 396 2.93 -8.80 4.50
N THR A 397 3.46 -7.77 5.16
CA THR A 397 3.76 -6.46 4.54
C THR A 397 4.58 -6.57 3.24
N PRO A 398 5.72 -7.27 3.16
CA PRO A 398 6.46 -7.39 1.91
C PRO A 398 5.72 -8.21 0.84
N ILE A 399 4.90 -9.19 1.24
CA ILE A 399 4.06 -9.97 0.31
C ILE A 399 3.02 -9.04 -0.33
N LEU A 400 2.30 -8.27 0.50
CA LEU A 400 1.27 -7.36 0.02
C LEU A 400 1.87 -6.28 -0.88
N LYS A 401 2.91 -5.57 -0.40
CA LYS A 401 3.54 -4.50 -1.17
C LYS A 401 4.12 -5.03 -2.48
N GLY A 402 4.93 -6.07 -2.43
CA GLY A 402 5.62 -6.56 -3.62
C GLY A 402 4.68 -7.18 -4.64
N CYS A 403 3.78 -8.08 -4.21
CA CYS A 403 2.91 -8.79 -5.13
C CYS A 403 1.74 -7.94 -5.64
N LEU A 404 1.04 -7.18 -4.75
CA LEU A 404 -0.14 -6.43 -5.17
C LEU A 404 0.22 -5.26 -6.10
N THR A 405 1.41 -4.66 -5.98
CA THR A 405 1.84 -3.61 -6.92
C THR A 405 2.16 -4.15 -8.31
N GLU A 406 2.79 -5.33 -8.41
CA GLU A 406 3.00 -6.00 -9.70
C GLU A 406 1.67 -6.40 -10.36
N LEU A 407 0.76 -6.98 -9.58
CA LEU A 407 -0.56 -7.38 -10.08
C LEU A 407 -1.46 -6.16 -10.39
N GLY A 408 -1.31 -5.07 -9.66
CA GLY A 408 -1.98 -3.79 -9.95
C GLY A 408 -1.52 -3.22 -11.30
N LEU A 409 -0.21 -3.22 -11.56
CA LEU A 409 0.35 -2.81 -12.85
C LEU A 409 -0.10 -3.74 -13.99
N GLU A 410 -0.13 -5.06 -13.77
CA GLU A 410 -0.73 -6.00 -14.73
C GLU A 410 -2.19 -5.63 -15.03
N SER A 411 -2.97 -5.33 -13.99
CA SER A 411 -4.38 -4.94 -14.13
C SER A 411 -4.54 -3.67 -14.95
N ALA A 412 -3.70 -2.65 -14.73
CA ALA A 412 -3.69 -1.42 -15.50
C ALA A 412 -3.41 -1.68 -17.00
N ASN A 413 -2.40 -2.51 -17.29
CA ASN A 413 -2.09 -2.91 -18.67
C ASN A 413 -3.24 -3.69 -19.33
N LEU A 414 -3.90 -4.60 -18.60
CA LEU A 414 -5.07 -5.33 -19.11
C LEU A 414 -6.26 -4.38 -19.36
N GLY A 415 -6.43 -3.35 -18.52
CA GLY A 415 -7.43 -2.31 -18.73
C GLY A 415 -7.21 -1.58 -20.06
N MET A 416 -5.97 -1.17 -20.34
CA MET A 416 -5.59 -0.60 -21.65
C MET A 416 -5.88 -1.59 -22.79
N GLN A 417 -5.54 -2.86 -22.61
CA GLN A 417 -5.74 -3.87 -23.65
C GLN A 417 -7.24 -4.05 -24.02
N VAL A 418 -8.16 -3.95 -23.04
CA VAL A 418 -9.61 -3.98 -23.27
C VAL A 418 -10.07 -2.80 -24.14
N PHE A 419 -9.50 -1.60 -23.94
CA PHE A 419 -9.82 -0.41 -24.75
C PHE A 419 -9.22 -0.46 -26.16
N GLY A 420 -8.18 -1.28 -26.39
CA GLY A 420 -7.45 -1.31 -27.63
C GLY A 420 -6.76 0.05 -27.92
N GLY A 421 -6.74 0.50 -29.17
CA GLY A 421 -6.08 1.75 -29.58
C GLY A 421 -6.58 3.01 -28.84
N HIS A 422 -7.83 3.05 -28.41
CA HIS A 422 -8.38 4.16 -27.62
C HIS A 422 -7.62 4.37 -26.31
N SER A 423 -7.14 3.31 -25.65
CA SER A 423 -6.42 3.43 -24.38
C SER A 423 -5.09 4.21 -24.47
N TYR A 424 -4.53 4.29 -25.66
CA TYR A 424 -3.27 5.01 -25.90
C TYR A 424 -3.46 6.52 -26.06
N ILE A 425 -4.71 6.95 -26.19
CA ILE A 425 -5.13 8.34 -26.32
C ILE A 425 -5.46 8.90 -24.95
N ARG A 426 -4.88 10.06 -24.59
CA ARG A 426 -4.92 10.66 -23.23
C ARG A 426 -6.33 10.91 -22.73
N GLU A 427 -7.23 11.37 -23.61
CA GLU A 427 -8.62 11.68 -23.28
C GLU A 427 -9.43 10.49 -22.74
N HIS A 428 -8.96 9.26 -22.98
CA HIS A 428 -9.58 8.06 -22.43
C HIS A 428 -9.11 7.72 -21.01
N GLY A 429 -7.99 8.31 -20.54
CA GLY A 429 -7.50 8.23 -19.16
C GLY A 429 -6.90 6.88 -18.73
N MET A 430 -6.91 5.85 -19.59
CA MET A 430 -6.39 4.52 -19.22
C MET A 430 -4.86 4.49 -19.17
N GLU A 431 -4.19 5.25 -20.04
CA GLU A 431 -2.74 5.34 -20.08
C GLU A 431 -2.18 5.98 -18.78
N GLN A 432 -2.91 6.93 -18.20
CA GLN A 432 -2.55 7.57 -16.93
C GLN A 432 -2.50 6.54 -15.80
N ILE A 433 -3.46 5.60 -15.74
CA ILE A 433 -3.47 4.54 -14.71
C ILE A 433 -2.19 3.72 -14.78
N VAL A 434 -1.70 3.39 -15.99
CA VAL A 434 -0.43 2.65 -16.17
C VAL A 434 0.77 3.48 -15.73
N ARG A 435 0.81 4.78 -16.09
CA ARG A 435 1.91 5.68 -15.71
C ARG A 435 1.98 5.85 -14.19
N ASP A 436 0.84 6.04 -13.54
CA ASP A 436 0.75 6.23 -12.10
C ASP A 436 1.02 4.92 -11.32
N ALA A 437 0.64 3.77 -11.89
CA ALA A 437 0.90 2.47 -11.29
C ALA A 437 2.38 2.09 -11.27
N ARG A 438 3.15 2.51 -12.29
CA ARG A 438 4.52 2.01 -12.49
C ARG A 438 5.45 2.31 -11.32
N ILE A 439 5.28 3.46 -10.67
CA ILE A 439 6.12 3.84 -9.53
C ILE A 439 5.94 2.92 -8.31
N ALA A 440 4.77 2.31 -8.15
CA ALA A 440 4.46 1.47 -7.00
C ALA A 440 5.39 0.25 -6.85
N THR A 441 5.93 -0.27 -7.95
CA THR A 441 6.89 -1.37 -7.94
C THR A 441 8.33 -0.91 -7.67
N LEU A 442 8.59 0.40 -7.64
CA LEU A 442 9.92 1.00 -7.51
C LEU A 442 10.16 1.63 -6.14
N TYR A 443 9.27 2.53 -5.70
CA TYR A 443 9.45 3.25 -4.43
C TYR A 443 9.05 2.38 -3.22
N GLU A 444 9.35 2.86 -2.01
CA GLU A 444 9.12 2.14 -0.73
C GLU A 444 9.81 0.76 -0.68
N GLY A 445 10.92 0.64 -1.40
CA GLY A 445 11.62 -0.60 -1.68
C GLY A 445 11.09 -1.28 -2.94
N THR A 446 11.95 -1.48 -3.93
CA THR A 446 11.59 -2.19 -5.16
C THR A 446 11.02 -3.58 -4.89
N THR A 447 10.33 -4.17 -5.86
CA THR A 447 9.84 -5.55 -5.75
C THR A 447 10.94 -6.54 -5.33
N GLY A 448 12.17 -6.39 -5.86
CA GLY A 448 13.32 -7.20 -5.46
C GLY A 448 13.74 -6.97 -4.01
N ILE A 449 13.66 -5.74 -3.50
CA ILE A 449 13.95 -5.43 -2.09
C ILE A 449 12.88 -6.02 -1.17
N GLN A 450 11.61 -5.95 -1.53
CA GLN A 450 10.53 -6.62 -0.79
C GLN A 450 10.72 -8.14 -0.77
N ALA A 451 11.16 -8.71 -1.88
CA ALA A 451 11.46 -10.13 -2.01
C ALA A 451 12.61 -10.57 -1.09
N LEU A 452 13.70 -9.80 -1.05
CA LEU A 452 14.82 -10.02 -0.15
C LEU A 452 14.44 -9.78 1.32
N ASP A 453 13.63 -8.78 1.61
CA ASP A 453 13.11 -8.52 2.95
C ASP A 453 12.25 -9.69 3.44
N LEU A 454 11.36 -10.21 2.59
CA LEU A 454 10.54 -11.37 2.91
C LEU A 454 11.41 -12.60 3.16
N LEU A 455 12.12 -13.08 2.14
CA LEU A 455 12.84 -14.35 2.22
C LEU A 455 14.07 -14.26 3.12
N GLY A 456 14.96 -13.31 2.85
CA GLY A 456 16.25 -13.20 3.53
C GLY A 456 16.11 -12.78 4.98
N ARG A 457 15.45 -11.65 5.23
CA ARG A 457 15.35 -11.05 6.56
C ARG A 457 14.24 -11.68 7.41
N LYS A 458 12.99 -11.59 6.97
CA LYS A 458 11.83 -12.01 7.79
C LYS A 458 11.75 -13.52 7.97
N VAL A 459 11.90 -14.28 6.88
CA VAL A 459 11.71 -15.74 6.92
C VAL A 459 12.96 -16.46 7.39
N LEU A 460 14.12 -16.19 6.81
CA LEU A 460 15.33 -16.98 7.12
C LEU A 460 16.07 -16.44 8.35
N LEU A 461 16.35 -15.12 8.40
CA LEU A 461 17.19 -14.56 9.45
C LEU A 461 16.42 -14.38 10.78
N MET A 462 15.30 -13.67 10.77
CA MET A 462 14.58 -13.31 12.01
C MET A 462 13.80 -14.50 12.59
N THR A 463 13.06 -15.23 11.75
CA THR A 463 12.10 -16.23 12.26
C THR A 463 12.47 -17.68 11.98
N GLN A 464 13.56 -17.94 11.24
CA GLN A 464 13.99 -19.29 10.86
C GLN A 464 12.84 -20.17 10.31
N GLY A 465 11.99 -19.55 9.48
CA GLY A 465 10.81 -20.16 8.87
C GLY A 465 9.58 -20.27 9.78
N LYS A 466 9.64 -19.77 11.03
CA LYS A 466 8.48 -19.81 11.97
C LYS A 466 7.31 -19.01 11.40
N ALA A 467 7.55 -17.80 10.84
CA ALA A 467 6.49 -16.97 10.27
C ALA A 467 5.68 -17.69 9.20
N VAL A 468 6.35 -18.42 8.28
CA VAL A 468 5.67 -19.23 7.26
C VAL A 468 4.87 -20.36 7.89
N ARG A 469 5.47 -21.08 8.85
CA ARG A 469 4.78 -22.20 9.53
C ARG A 469 3.53 -21.71 10.29
N ASP A 470 3.60 -20.58 10.95
CA ASP A 470 2.48 -20.03 11.73
C ASP A 470 1.36 -19.55 10.80
N PHE A 471 1.68 -18.84 9.72
CA PHE A 471 0.70 -18.44 8.71
C PHE A 471 0.05 -19.64 8.05
N THR A 472 0.85 -20.59 7.55
CA THR A 472 0.34 -21.79 6.87
C THR A 472 -0.44 -22.72 7.79
N ARG A 473 -0.14 -22.72 9.10
CA ARG A 473 -0.94 -23.44 10.11
C ARG A 473 -2.35 -22.83 10.23
N GLY A 474 -2.47 -21.51 10.20
CA GLY A 474 -3.77 -20.82 10.17
C GLY A 474 -4.59 -21.20 8.95
N VAL A 475 -3.96 -21.12 7.76
CA VAL A 475 -4.59 -21.51 6.49
C VAL A 475 -4.99 -23.00 6.48
N ALA A 476 -4.14 -23.88 7.02
CA ALA A 476 -4.42 -25.31 7.08
C ALA A 476 -5.59 -25.64 8.02
N ARG A 477 -5.71 -24.94 9.17
CA ARG A 477 -6.88 -25.08 10.06
C ARG A 477 -8.17 -24.71 9.35
N PHE A 478 -8.19 -23.59 8.66
CA PHE A 478 -9.34 -23.18 7.84
C PHE A 478 -9.65 -24.21 6.75
N ALA A 479 -8.65 -24.72 6.05
CA ALA A 479 -8.83 -25.74 5.02
C ALA A 479 -9.40 -27.06 5.59
N VAL A 480 -8.95 -27.48 6.77
CA VAL A 480 -9.50 -28.65 7.46
C VAL A 480 -10.97 -28.43 7.88
N ASP A 481 -11.31 -27.23 8.33
CA ASP A 481 -12.69 -26.86 8.62
C ASP A 481 -13.57 -26.93 7.36
N LEU A 482 -13.10 -26.43 6.23
CA LEU A 482 -13.79 -26.56 4.94
C LEU A 482 -14.00 -28.02 4.52
N LEU A 483 -13.02 -28.91 4.75
CA LEU A 483 -13.17 -30.33 4.46
C LEU A 483 -14.30 -30.99 5.24
N LYS A 484 -14.51 -30.56 6.49
CA LYS A 484 -15.53 -31.09 7.40
C LYS A 484 -16.91 -30.50 7.11
N ASN A 485 -16.98 -29.18 6.95
CA ASN A 485 -18.23 -28.43 7.04
C ASN A 485 -18.75 -27.94 5.67
N GLU A 486 -17.90 -27.90 4.62
CA GLU A 486 -18.25 -27.37 3.30
C GLU A 486 -17.92 -28.35 2.16
N PRO A 487 -18.75 -29.39 1.93
CA PRO A 487 -18.47 -30.42 0.92
C PRO A 487 -18.18 -29.88 -0.49
N ARG A 488 -18.83 -28.77 -0.88
CA ARG A 488 -18.64 -28.11 -2.18
C ARG A 488 -17.30 -27.40 -2.32
N MET A 489 -16.56 -27.21 -1.22
CA MET A 489 -15.25 -26.58 -1.20
C MET A 489 -14.08 -27.55 -0.92
N ARG A 490 -14.34 -28.86 -0.87
CA ARG A 490 -13.28 -29.87 -0.65
C ARG A 490 -12.10 -29.71 -1.60
N GLY A 491 -12.36 -29.42 -2.89
CA GLY A 491 -11.31 -29.16 -3.87
C GLY A 491 -10.44 -27.95 -3.50
N ARG A 492 -11.07 -26.84 -3.01
CA ARG A 492 -10.34 -25.65 -2.53
C ARG A 492 -9.49 -25.97 -1.31
N ALA A 493 -10.06 -26.69 -0.35
CA ALA A 493 -9.36 -27.11 0.86
C ALA A 493 -8.09 -27.94 0.55
N LEU A 494 -8.19 -28.92 -0.33
CA LEU A 494 -7.05 -29.73 -0.75
C LEU A 494 -5.96 -28.90 -1.45
N VAL A 495 -6.36 -27.93 -2.30
CA VAL A 495 -5.42 -27.00 -2.94
C VAL A 495 -4.70 -26.16 -1.89
N LEU A 496 -5.41 -25.60 -0.90
CA LEU A 496 -4.80 -24.81 0.19
C LEU A 496 -3.81 -25.65 1.02
N LEU A 497 -4.18 -26.87 1.39
CA LEU A 497 -3.28 -27.77 2.13
C LEU A 497 -2.01 -28.09 1.33
N LYS A 498 -2.15 -28.33 0.02
CA LYS A 498 -1.01 -28.56 -0.87
C LYS A 498 -0.11 -27.33 -0.97
N LEU A 499 -0.68 -26.12 -1.09
CA LEU A 499 0.09 -24.87 -1.11
C LEU A 499 0.84 -24.66 0.21
N CYS A 500 0.20 -24.91 1.36
CA CYS A 500 0.85 -24.83 2.67
C CYS A 500 2.04 -25.80 2.79
N ALA A 501 1.86 -27.04 2.38
CA ALA A 501 2.93 -28.05 2.40
C ALA A 501 4.09 -27.66 1.46
N GLN A 502 3.77 -27.21 0.24
CA GLN A 502 4.75 -26.79 -0.75
C GLN A 502 5.53 -25.55 -0.27
N TRP A 503 4.87 -24.56 0.30
CA TRP A 503 5.51 -23.35 0.82
C TRP A 503 6.52 -23.68 1.93
N ASN A 504 6.12 -24.50 2.90
CA ASN A 504 7.02 -24.94 3.97
C ASN A 504 8.21 -25.75 3.42
N LEU A 505 7.97 -26.66 2.47
CA LEU A 505 9.03 -27.47 1.84
C LEU A 505 10.04 -26.59 1.07
N LEU A 506 9.56 -25.65 0.26
CA LEU A 506 10.40 -24.70 -0.48
C LEU A 506 11.22 -23.84 0.48
N THR A 507 10.61 -23.32 1.54
CA THR A 507 11.29 -22.54 2.57
C THR A 507 12.42 -23.36 3.23
N LEU A 508 12.13 -24.60 3.63
CA LEU A 508 13.13 -25.48 4.23
C LEU A 508 14.27 -25.79 3.27
N ARG A 509 13.95 -26.12 2.01
CA ARG A 509 14.94 -26.42 0.97
C ARG A 509 15.87 -25.23 0.74
N ILE A 510 15.33 -24.01 0.61
CA ILE A 510 16.13 -22.79 0.44
C ILE A 510 16.99 -22.56 1.69
N ALA A 511 16.43 -22.67 2.90
CA ALA A 511 17.17 -22.49 4.15
C ALA A 511 18.38 -23.44 4.28
N LEU A 512 18.21 -24.71 3.91
CA LEU A 512 19.30 -25.70 3.95
C LEU A 512 20.37 -25.44 2.87
N SER A 513 19.94 -25.13 1.65
CA SER A 513 20.84 -24.91 0.52
C SER A 513 21.60 -23.59 0.62
N ALA A 514 20.99 -22.53 1.16
CA ALA A 514 21.61 -21.22 1.37
C ALA A 514 22.79 -21.25 2.36
N ARG A 515 22.89 -22.26 3.21
CA ARG A 515 24.06 -22.47 4.09
C ARG A 515 25.35 -22.71 3.30
N LYS A 516 25.22 -23.35 2.11
CA LYS A 516 26.36 -23.65 1.22
C LYS A 516 26.49 -22.62 0.09
N GLN A 517 25.39 -22.02 -0.33
CA GLN A 517 25.30 -21.12 -1.48
C GLN A 517 24.40 -19.93 -1.16
N ARG A 518 25.02 -18.84 -0.60
CA ARG A 518 24.29 -17.67 -0.11
C ARG A 518 23.49 -16.96 -1.20
N ASP A 519 24.00 -16.93 -2.43
CA ASP A 519 23.33 -16.29 -3.57
C ASP A 519 21.98 -16.92 -3.91
N LEU A 520 21.70 -18.14 -3.43
CA LEU A 520 20.38 -18.76 -3.59
C LEU A 520 19.26 -17.90 -2.99
N VAL A 521 19.55 -17.17 -1.91
CA VAL A 521 18.55 -16.28 -1.29
C VAL A 521 18.15 -15.16 -2.26
N SER A 522 19.12 -14.53 -2.91
CA SER A 522 18.84 -13.44 -3.86
C SER A 522 18.20 -13.96 -5.14
N THR A 523 18.68 -15.08 -5.70
CA THR A 523 18.18 -15.63 -6.96
C THR A 523 16.78 -16.26 -6.85
N ALA A 524 16.39 -16.74 -5.66
CA ALA A 524 15.07 -17.32 -5.41
C ALA A 524 14.04 -16.30 -4.88
N SER A 525 14.47 -15.13 -4.39
CA SER A 525 13.63 -14.23 -3.59
C SER A 525 12.42 -13.71 -4.35
N HIS A 526 12.59 -13.29 -5.62
CA HIS A 526 11.48 -12.77 -6.43
C HIS A 526 10.39 -13.84 -6.64
N ASP A 527 10.79 -15.04 -7.05
CA ASP A 527 9.85 -16.14 -7.25
C ASP A 527 9.19 -16.58 -5.94
N TYR A 528 9.94 -16.52 -4.83
CA TYR A 528 9.39 -16.78 -3.50
C TYR A 528 8.31 -15.75 -3.11
N LEU A 529 8.55 -14.47 -3.37
CA LEU A 529 7.58 -13.40 -3.14
C LEU A 529 6.31 -13.62 -3.96
N MET A 530 6.44 -13.87 -5.26
CA MET A 530 5.30 -14.06 -6.15
C MET A 530 4.51 -15.33 -5.82
N PHE A 531 5.20 -16.45 -5.52
CA PHE A 531 4.56 -17.66 -5.01
C PHE A 531 3.76 -17.38 -3.74
N SER A 532 4.35 -16.66 -2.78
CA SER A 532 3.71 -16.28 -1.52
C SER A 532 2.48 -15.41 -1.77
N GLY A 533 2.56 -14.46 -2.70
CA GLY A 533 1.44 -13.62 -3.11
C GLY A 533 0.27 -14.42 -3.70
N TYR A 534 0.54 -15.32 -4.65
CA TYR A 534 -0.52 -16.18 -5.18
C TYR A 534 -1.10 -17.14 -4.13
N ALA A 535 -0.30 -17.63 -3.20
CA ALA A 535 -0.78 -18.51 -2.14
C ALA A 535 -1.67 -17.75 -1.13
N THR A 536 -1.32 -16.53 -0.76
CA THR A 536 -2.14 -15.68 0.13
C THR A 536 -3.43 -15.23 -0.55
N LEU A 537 -3.40 -14.89 -1.84
CA LEU A 537 -4.61 -14.60 -2.63
C LEU A 537 -5.54 -15.82 -2.74
N ALA A 538 -4.99 -17.04 -2.84
CA ALA A 538 -5.81 -18.27 -2.81
C ALA A 538 -6.56 -18.42 -1.49
N TYR A 539 -5.90 -18.10 -0.38
CA TYR A 539 -6.54 -18.07 0.94
C TYR A 539 -7.64 -17.02 1.02
N SER A 540 -7.36 -15.80 0.57
CA SER A 540 -8.34 -14.71 0.51
C SER A 540 -9.59 -15.10 -0.28
N TRP A 541 -9.42 -15.67 -1.48
CA TRP A 541 -10.54 -16.11 -2.31
C TRP A 541 -11.32 -17.29 -1.71
N ALA A 542 -10.64 -18.20 -1.01
CA ALA A 542 -11.33 -19.28 -0.31
C ALA A 542 -12.20 -18.77 0.85
N LEU A 543 -11.74 -17.74 1.60
CA LEU A 543 -12.52 -17.07 2.64
C LEU A 543 -13.77 -16.42 2.05
N GLN A 544 -13.63 -15.65 0.97
CA GLN A 544 -14.75 -14.98 0.28
C GLN A 544 -15.75 -16.01 -0.30
N GLU A 545 -15.26 -17.09 -0.93
CA GLU A 545 -16.13 -18.16 -1.47
C GLU A 545 -16.90 -18.86 -0.34
N ALA A 546 -16.26 -19.16 0.79
CA ALA A 546 -16.91 -19.79 1.94
C ALA A 546 -18.02 -18.90 2.50
N ALA A 547 -17.76 -17.61 2.68
CA ALA A 547 -18.75 -16.64 3.14
C ALA A 547 -19.92 -16.53 2.14
N ALA A 548 -19.65 -16.37 0.85
CA ALA A 548 -20.66 -16.27 -0.19
C ALA A 548 -21.56 -17.53 -0.25
N ARG A 549 -20.98 -18.74 -0.14
CA ARG A 549 -21.76 -20.00 -0.11
C ARG A 549 -22.61 -20.12 1.16
N ARG A 550 -22.09 -19.70 2.30
CA ARG A 550 -22.84 -19.66 3.57
C ARG A 550 -24.05 -18.73 3.43
N ARG A 551 -23.85 -17.51 2.90
CA ARG A 551 -24.92 -16.51 2.73
C ARG A 551 -25.99 -16.92 1.71
N LEU A 552 -25.62 -17.61 0.64
CA LEU A 552 -26.60 -18.19 -0.28
C LEU A 552 -27.55 -19.21 0.39
N ARG A 553 -27.10 -19.89 1.44
CA ARG A 553 -27.93 -20.87 2.16
C ARG A 553 -28.77 -20.26 3.30
N GLN A 554 -28.20 -19.27 3.98
CA GLN A 554 -28.74 -18.72 5.23
C GLN A 554 -29.41 -17.36 5.05
N GLY A 555 -29.27 -16.73 3.89
CA GLY A 555 -29.56 -15.34 3.68
C GLY A 555 -28.37 -14.43 4.04
N GLY A 556 -28.29 -13.30 3.39
CA GLY A 556 -27.25 -12.29 3.60
C GLY A 556 -27.77 -10.90 3.23
N SER A 557 -26.93 -9.88 3.42
CA SER A 557 -27.26 -8.48 3.13
C SER A 557 -27.34 -8.18 1.63
N GLU A 558 -26.73 -9.04 0.77
CA GLU A 558 -26.62 -8.84 -0.66
C GLU A 558 -27.50 -9.80 -1.48
N SER A 559 -27.68 -9.49 -2.77
CA SER A 559 -28.45 -10.33 -3.68
C SER A 559 -27.77 -11.69 -3.94
N ALA A 560 -28.55 -12.71 -4.25
CA ALA A 560 -28.03 -14.03 -4.62
C ALA A 560 -27.03 -13.96 -5.78
N ASP A 561 -27.22 -13.05 -6.74
CA ASP A 561 -26.33 -12.90 -7.90
C ASP A 561 -24.99 -12.29 -7.51
N PHE A 562 -24.93 -11.42 -6.50
CA PHE A 562 -23.68 -10.94 -5.95
C PHE A 562 -22.84 -12.10 -5.38
N TYR A 563 -23.44 -12.96 -4.56
CA TYR A 563 -22.74 -14.12 -3.98
C TYR A 563 -22.32 -15.14 -5.05
N LYS A 564 -23.15 -15.38 -6.07
CA LYS A 564 -22.78 -16.23 -7.21
C LYS A 564 -21.60 -15.65 -7.99
N ALA A 565 -21.56 -14.32 -8.18
CA ALA A 565 -20.43 -13.65 -8.82
C ALA A 565 -19.12 -13.80 -8.03
N LYS A 566 -19.17 -13.72 -6.68
CA LYS A 566 -18.00 -14.00 -5.82
C LYS A 566 -17.49 -15.44 -6.00
N ILE A 567 -18.40 -16.42 -6.00
CA ILE A 567 -18.05 -17.83 -6.22
C ILE A 567 -17.41 -18.02 -7.61
N ALA A 568 -17.99 -17.44 -8.64
CA ALA A 568 -17.47 -17.55 -10.02
C ALA A 568 -16.11 -16.87 -10.17
N THR A 569 -15.88 -15.73 -9.50
CA THR A 569 -14.58 -15.05 -9.51
C THR A 569 -13.52 -15.88 -8.76
N SER A 570 -13.87 -16.48 -7.62
CA SER A 570 -13.01 -17.44 -6.92
C SER A 570 -12.66 -18.63 -7.84
N GLU A 571 -13.64 -19.20 -8.53
CA GLU A 571 -13.41 -20.30 -9.48
C GLU A 571 -12.41 -19.89 -10.57
N PHE A 572 -12.58 -18.70 -11.16
CA PHE A 572 -11.66 -18.15 -12.14
C PHE A 572 -10.26 -18.00 -11.55
N TYR A 573 -10.13 -17.47 -10.34
CA TYR A 573 -8.84 -17.30 -9.67
C TYR A 573 -8.10 -18.64 -9.54
N PHE A 574 -8.76 -19.65 -8.98
CA PHE A 574 -8.16 -20.98 -8.79
C PHE A 574 -7.84 -21.69 -10.10
N ALA A 575 -8.64 -21.49 -11.15
CA ALA A 575 -8.46 -22.13 -12.44
C ALA A 575 -7.41 -21.44 -13.34
N ARG A 576 -7.27 -20.11 -13.26
CA ARG A 576 -6.54 -19.31 -14.26
C ARG A 576 -5.37 -18.51 -13.69
N LEU A 577 -5.45 -18.01 -12.45
CA LEU A 577 -4.39 -17.20 -11.85
C LEU A 577 -3.48 -18.01 -10.93
N LEU A 578 -4.04 -18.78 -10.03
CA LEU A 578 -3.26 -19.61 -9.10
C LEU A 578 -2.27 -20.56 -9.80
N PRO A 579 -2.53 -21.15 -10.98
CA PRO A 579 -1.54 -21.97 -11.68
C PRO A 579 -0.19 -21.29 -11.95
N ARG A 580 -0.12 -19.95 -11.97
CA ARG A 580 1.13 -19.19 -12.10
C ARG A 580 2.11 -19.46 -10.95
N ALA A 581 1.61 -19.74 -9.76
CA ALA A 581 2.42 -20.13 -8.60
C ALA A 581 3.30 -21.35 -8.87
N LYS A 582 2.89 -22.27 -9.75
CA LYS A 582 3.69 -23.45 -10.13
C LYS A 582 4.95 -23.05 -10.89
N GLY A 583 4.87 -22.03 -11.77
CA GLY A 583 6.03 -21.50 -12.49
C GLY A 583 7.06 -20.93 -11.51
N HIS A 584 6.62 -20.09 -10.58
CA HIS A 584 7.48 -19.53 -9.54
C HIS A 584 8.09 -20.61 -8.64
N ALA A 585 7.30 -21.61 -8.22
CA ALA A 585 7.82 -22.72 -7.44
C ALA A 585 8.89 -23.54 -8.19
N ALA A 586 8.74 -23.70 -9.50
CA ALA A 586 9.71 -24.39 -10.34
C ALA A 586 10.98 -23.55 -10.55
N ALA A 587 10.85 -22.24 -10.77
CA ALA A 587 11.97 -21.32 -10.98
C ALA A 587 12.86 -21.21 -9.73
N MET A 588 12.27 -20.97 -8.55
CA MET A 588 13.05 -20.85 -7.30
C MET A 588 13.77 -22.16 -6.88
N ALA A 589 13.41 -23.28 -7.48
CA ALA A 589 14.07 -24.57 -7.23
C ALA A 589 15.30 -24.80 -8.14
N LYS A 590 15.60 -23.90 -9.08
CA LYS A 590 16.70 -24.02 -10.01
C LYS A 590 18.04 -23.63 -9.38
N PRO A 591 19.18 -24.12 -9.92
CA PRO A 591 20.50 -23.71 -9.47
C PRO A 591 20.74 -22.22 -9.67
N THR A 592 21.51 -21.59 -8.77
CA THR A 592 21.90 -20.18 -8.86
C THR A 592 22.70 -19.85 -10.12
N GLY A 593 23.48 -20.84 -10.64
CA GLY A 593 24.32 -20.66 -11.83
C GLY A 593 23.55 -20.19 -13.07
N SER A 594 22.25 -20.53 -13.18
CA SER A 594 21.41 -20.04 -14.28
C SER A 594 21.26 -18.51 -14.31
N ILE A 595 21.61 -17.83 -13.21
CA ILE A 595 21.55 -16.35 -13.08
C ILE A 595 22.97 -15.79 -12.87
N MET A 596 23.81 -16.47 -12.06
CA MET A 596 25.07 -15.89 -11.55
C MET A 596 26.30 -16.26 -12.38
N ASP A 597 26.25 -17.30 -13.23
CA ASP A 597 27.44 -17.78 -13.95
C ASP A 597 27.77 -16.96 -15.20
N LEU A 598 26.80 -16.16 -15.72
CA LEU A 598 27.08 -15.26 -16.82
C LEU A 598 27.98 -14.13 -16.33
N LYS A 599 29.17 -14.00 -16.92
CA LYS A 599 30.11 -12.94 -16.57
C LYS A 599 29.60 -11.58 -17.03
N SER A 600 29.96 -10.52 -16.30
CA SER A 600 29.49 -9.15 -16.60
C SER A 600 29.80 -8.71 -18.05
N GLU A 601 30.96 -9.10 -18.55
CA GLU A 601 31.42 -8.83 -19.94
C GLU A 601 30.59 -9.53 -21.02
N HIS A 602 29.79 -10.54 -20.65
CA HIS A 602 28.95 -11.31 -21.59
C HIS A 602 27.49 -10.84 -21.62
N PHE A 603 27.12 -9.77 -20.88
CA PHE A 603 25.77 -9.18 -20.97
C PHE A 603 25.57 -8.31 -22.23
N ALA A 604 26.67 -7.83 -22.83
CA ALA A 604 26.70 -7.15 -24.12
C ALA A 604 28.01 -7.48 -24.83
N PHE A 605 28.03 -7.43 -26.16
CA PHE A 605 29.21 -7.55 -27.01
C PHE A 605 29.28 -6.26 -27.84
N ASP A 606 30.22 -5.38 -27.51
CA ASP A 606 30.49 -4.12 -28.21
C ASP A 606 31.41 -4.34 -29.42
#